data_d6fa33b8a053ade792c634bf525ed0be
#
_entry.id   d6fa33b8a053ade792c634bf525ed0be
#
_cell.length_a   1.000
_cell.length_b   1.000
_cell.length_c   1.000
_cell.angle_alpha   90.00
_cell.angle_beta   90.00
_cell.angle_gamma   90.00
#
_symmetry.space_group_name_H-M   'P 1'
#
loop_
_entity.id
_entity.type
_entity.pdbx_description
1 polymer ?
#
loop_
_entity_poly.entity_id
_entity_poly.type
_entity_poly.pdbx_seq_one_letter_code
_entity_poly.pdbx_strand_id
1 'polypeptide(L)'
;SIMGLTGVGKSTFINIAAGSNTVVVGHALNSSSKEVQAVEIDYQGQRVVLVDTPGFDDTDMSDTEVLNIIANWLKTTYRNKVKLTGIIYMHRISDNRMAGTPMRNLKLFAKLCGTAAAEGVVMTTTMWDTVEAEAGRGREQELRNIYWKGILDYKARMERFDSREGQTAAWNIIRQMCNRPPPAPLLIQEEMVTLRRELCETTAGAELYCELLKVVKKKRAVM
;
A
#
# COMPACT_ATOMS: atom_id res chain seq x y z
N SER A 1 4.90 -3.40 -5.30
CA SER A 1 5.08 -2.80 -3.96
C SER A 1 3.86 -3.06 -3.10
N ILE A 2 4.04 -3.14 -1.77
CA ILE A 2 2.98 -3.41 -0.80
C ILE A 2 2.87 -2.22 0.14
N MET A 3 1.66 -1.67 0.29
CA MET A 3 1.37 -0.47 1.06
C MET A 3 0.18 -0.67 2.01
N GLY A 4 0.06 0.14 3.03
CA GLY A 4 -1.03 0.11 4.03
C GLY A 4 -0.54 0.53 5.41
N LEU A 5 -1.45 0.52 6.38
CA LEU A 5 -1.15 0.87 7.77
C LEU A 5 -0.15 -0.09 8.41
N THR A 6 0.47 0.34 9.50
CA THR A 6 1.26 -0.56 10.35
C THR A 6 0.36 -1.68 10.91
N GLY A 7 0.88 -2.90 10.93
CA GLY A 7 0.17 -4.08 11.44
C GLY A 7 -0.91 -4.68 10.52
N VAL A 8 -1.05 -4.24 9.25
CA VAL A 8 -2.03 -4.86 8.31
C VAL A 8 -1.55 -6.16 7.68
N GLY A 9 -0.32 -6.62 7.98
CA GLY A 9 0.21 -7.90 7.49
C GLY A 9 1.07 -7.80 6.22
N LYS A 10 1.66 -6.63 5.89
CA LYS A 10 2.54 -6.45 4.70
C LYS A 10 3.73 -7.41 4.72
N SER A 11 4.53 -7.38 5.77
CA SER A 11 5.71 -8.25 5.91
C SER A 11 5.30 -9.73 6.04
N THR A 12 4.14 -10.01 6.66
CA THR A 12 3.58 -11.37 6.73
C THR A 12 3.23 -11.89 5.33
N PHE A 13 2.62 -11.07 4.48
CA PHE A 13 2.33 -11.42 3.09
C PHE A 13 3.61 -11.75 2.31
N ILE A 14 4.64 -10.91 2.47
CA ILE A 14 5.95 -11.14 1.81
C ILE A 14 6.58 -12.44 2.29
N ASN A 15 6.61 -12.68 3.60
CA ASN A 15 7.17 -13.91 4.16
C ASN A 15 6.43 -15.16 3.68
N ILE A 16 5.10 -15.11 3.61
CA ILE A 16 4.28 -16.20 3.09
C ILE A 16 4.52 -16.40 1.59
N ALA A 17 4.57 -15.32 0.80
CA ALA A 17 4.86 -15.40 -0.63
C ALA A 17 6.25 -15.97 -0.90
N ALA A 18 7.23 -15.63 -0.07
CA ALA A 18 8.62 -16.07 -0.18
C ALA A 18 8.80 -17.55 0.17
N GLY A 19 8.06 -18.07 1.13
CA GLY A 19 8.26 -19.44 1.61
C GLY A 19 9.69 -19.66 2.15
N SER A 20 10.26 -20.87 1.89
CA SER A 20 11.61 -21.25 2.34
C SER A 20 12.74 -20.82 1.38
N ASN A 21 12.43 -20.29 0.20
CA ASN A 21 13.37 -20.00 -0.89
C ASN A 21 13.60 -18.50 -1.08
N THR A 22 13.79 -17.76 -0.01
CA THR A 22 13.93 -16.30 -0.10
C THR A 22 15.38 -15.88 -0.21
N VAL A 23 15.71 -15.11 -1.23
CA VAL A 23 16.94 -14.31 -1.28
C VAL A 23 16.57 -12.87 -0.92
N VAL A 24 16.97 -12.44 0.28
CA VAL A 24 16.83 -11.03 0.69
C VAL A 24 17.88 -10.22 -0.03
N VAL A 25 17.47 -9.37 -0.95
CA VAL A 25 18.36 -8.42 -1.62
C VAL A 25 18.31 -7.11 -0.84
N GLY A 26 19.24 -6.96 0.10
CA GLY A 26 19.45 -5.73 0.87
C GLY A 26 18.71 -5.67 2.20
N HIS A 27 19.48 -5.67 3.27
CA HIS A 27 19.20 -5.43 4.69
C HIS A 27 18.10 -6.24 5.37
N ALA A 28 18.52 -6.84 6.51
CA ALA A 28 17.77 -7.78 7.32
C ALA A 28 16.32 -7.35 7.62
N LEU A 29 15.40 -8.31 7.54
CA LEU A 29 14.04 -8.26 8.07
C LEU A 29 14.05 -8.05 9.59
N ASN A 30 14.24 -6.82 10.04
CA ASN A 30 13.90 -6.43 11.40
C ASN A 30 12.49 -5.85 11.39
N SER A 31 11.71 -6.21 12.38
CA SER A 31 10.28 -5.96 12.57
C SER A 31 9.86 -4.49 12.74
N SER A 32 10.70 -3.55 12.33
CA SER A 32 10.40 -2.13 12.21
C SER A 32 11.05 -1.61 10.93
N SER A 33 10.34 -1.77 9.79
CA SER A 33 10.81 -1.27 8.49
C SER A 33 10.80 0.25 8.49
N LYS A 34 11.86 0.85 8.99
CA LYS A 34 12.10 2.31 8.85
C LYS A 34 12.50 2.69 7.43
N GLU A 35 12.68 1.72 6.54
CA GLU A 35 13.12 1.88 5.16
C GLU A 35 12.33 0.98 4.23
N VAL A 36 12.34 1.30 2.94
CA VAL A 36 11.79 0.44 1.89
C VAL A 36 12.70 -0.76 1.68
N GLN A 37 12.17 -1.97 1.76
CA GLN A 37 12.91 -3.21 1.60
C GLN A 37 12.44 -3.97 0.37
N ALA A 38 13.39 -4.43 -0.45
CA ALA A 38 13.10 -5.24 -1.64
C ALA A 38 13.47 -6.71 -1.37
N VAL A 39 12.53 -7.61 -1.61
CA VAL A 39 12.69 -9.06 -1.45
C VAL A 39 12.48 -9.71 -2.79
N GLU A 40 13.51 -10.38 -3.30
CA GLU A 40 13.43 -11.16 -4.52
C GLU A 40 12.95 -12.57 -4.22
N ILE A 41 11.96 -13.04 -4.97
CA ILE A 41 11.31 -14.32 -4.80
C ILE A 41 11.27 -15.03 -6.14
N ASP A 42 11.67 -16.32 -6.15
CA ASP A 42 11.43 -17.23 -7.25
C ASP A 42 10.41 -18.29 -6.81
N TYR A 43 9.30 -18.36 -7.52
CA TYR A 43 8.26 -19.33 -7.26
C TYR A 43 7.77 -19.93 -8.56
N GLN A 44 7.98 -21.24 -8.72
CA GLN A 44 7.60 -21.99 -9.92
C GLN A 44 8.15 -21.39 -11.21
N GLY A 45 9.40 -20.89 -11.18
CA GLY A 45 10.05 -20.24 -12.32
C GLY A 45 9.60 -18.82 -12.61
N GLN A 46 8.76 -18.24 -11.76
CA GLN A 46 8.37 -16.82 -11.85
C GLN A 46 9.15 -16.00 -10.84
N ARG A 47 10.02 -15.13 -11.34
CA ARG A 47 10.85 -14.24 -10.53
C ARG A 47 10.15 -12.90 -10.31
N VAL A 48 9.96 -12.52 -9.06
CA VAL A 48 9.27 -11.29 -8.65
C VAL A 48 10.05 -10.60 -7.55
N VAL A 49 10.09 -9.27 -7.59
CA VAL A 49 10.60 -8.45 -6.50
C VAL A 49 9.42 -7.84 -5.75
N LEU A 50 9.19 -8.29 -4.52
CA LEU A 50 8.24 -7.69 -3.61
C LEU A 50 8.93 -6.58 -2.82
N VAL A 51 8.23 -5.45 -2.68
CA VAL A 51 8.78 -4.28 -1.99
C VAL A 51 7.92 -4.00 -0.78
N ASP A 52 8.50 -4.20 0.42
CA ASP A 52 7.90 -3.80 1.70
C ASP A 52 8.10 -2.31 1.91
N THR A 53 7.05 -1.61 2.27
CA THR A 53 7.12 -0.19 2.59
C THR A 53 6.80 0.04 4.07
N PRO A 54 7.38 1.08 4.70
CA PRO A 54 6.96 1.46 6.04
C PRO A 54 5.45 1.70 6.07
N GLY A 55 4.83 1.32 7.18
CA GLY A 55 3.40 1.53 7.39
C GLY A 55 3.09 2.95 7.84
N PHE A 56 1.97 3.48 7.39
CA PHE A 56 1.41 4.69 7.99
C PHE A 56 0.82 4.36 9.38
N ASP A 57 0.65 5.39 10.22
CA ASP A 57 0.22 5.25 11.62
C ASP A 57 1.21 4.40 12.45
N ASP A 58 2.50 4.59 12.19
CA ASP A 58 3.57 3.99 12.97
C ASP A 58 3.78 4.76 14.27
N THR A 59 4.15 4.07 15.35
CA THR A 59 4.41 4.71 16.64
C THR A 59 5.72 5.49 16.67
N ASP A 60 6.68 5.08 15.83
CA ASP A 60 8.05 5.61 15.82
C ASP A 60 8.28 6.65 14.71
N MET A 61 7.38 6.70 13.72
CA MET A 61 7.52 7.56 12.54
C MET A 61 6.24 8.33 12.26
N SER A 62 6.37 9.59 11.91
CA SER A 62 5.24 10.40 11.44
C SER A 62 4.81 9.99 10.03
N ASP A 63 3.52 10.17 9.70
CA ASP A 63 3.02 9.93 8.33
C ASP A 63 3.77 10.76 7.28
N THR A 64 4.33 11.90 7.66
CA THR A 64 5.17 12.74 6.79
C THR A 64 6.50 12.06 6.46
N GLU A 65 7.15 11.47 7.45
CA GLU A 65 8.40 10.71 7.24
C GLU A 65 8.13 9.47 6.39
N VAL A 66 7.06 8.74 6.67
CA VAL A 66 6.65 7.56 5.89
C VAL A 66 6.39 7.95 4.42
N LEU A 67 5.61 9.02 4.19
CA LEU A 67 5.35 9.50 2.83
C LEU A 67 6.64 9.92 2.12
N ASN A 68 7.56 10.60 2.82
CA ASN A 68 8.83 11.04 2.25
C ASN A 68 9.71 9.85 1.82
N ILE A 69 9.79 8.80 2.64
CA ILE A 69 10.53 7.58 2.33
C ILE A 69 9.96 6.89 1.09
N ILE A 70 8.64 6.67 1.08
CA ILE A 70 7.95 6.03 -0.05
C ILE A 70 8.09 6.86 -1.32
N ALA A 71 7.88 8.17 -1.24
CA ALA A 71 7.95 9.08 -2.38
C ALA A 71 9.36 9.14 -3.00
N ASN A 72 10.40 9.22 -2.18
CA ASN A 72 11.79 9.24 -2.65
C ASN A 72 12.17 7.91 -3.32
N TRP A 73 11.73 6.78 -2.76
CA TRP A 73 11.94 5.49 -3.39
C TRP A 73 11.22 5.39 -4.74
N LEU A 74 9.96 5.79 -4.83
CA LEU A 74 9.18 5.82 -6.06
C LEU A 74 9.79 6.75 -7.12
N LYS A 75 10.25 7.94 -6.70
CA LYS A 75 10.96 8.91 -7.56
C LYS A 75 12.24 8.31 -8.15
N THR A 76 13.06 7.70 -7.30
CA THR A 76 14.34 7.07 -7.71
C THR A 76 14.10 5.91 -8.67
N THR A 77 13.16 5.03 -8.34
CA THR A 77 12.76 3.89 -9.16
C THR A 77 12.31 4.35 -10.55
N TYR A 78 11.45 5.36 -10.61
CA TYR A 78 10.94 5.90 -11.88
C TYR A 78 12.03 6.61 -12.71
N ARG A 79 12.94 7.38 -12.07
CA ARG A 79 14.12 7.97 -12.75
C ARG A 79 15.02 6.92 -13.37
N ASN A 80 15.19 5.80 -12.71
CA ASN A 80 15.99 4.67 -13.18
C ASN A 80 15.24 3.80 -14.22
N LYS A 81 14.07 4.25 -14.71
CA LYS A 81 13.22 3.56 -15.68
C LYS A 81 12.75 2.16 -15.24
N VAL A 82 12.76 1.89 -13.94
CA VAL A 82 12.20 0.67 -13.37
C VAL A 82 10.69 0.90 -13.19
N LYS A 83 9.90 0.15 -13.95
CA LYS A 83 8.43 0.22 -13.89
C LYS A 83 7.90 -0.71 -12.81
N LEU A 84 7.01 -0.21 -11.98
CA LEU A 84 6.25 -1.04 -11.06
C LEU A 84 5.24 -1.88 -11.84
N THR A 85 5.18 -3.17 -11.56
CA THR A 85 4.14 -4.07 -12.08
C THR A 85 2.78 -3.76 -11.45
N GLY A 86 2.79 -3.25 -10.21
CA GLY A 86 1.60 -2.79 -9.51
C GLY A 86 1.81 -2.59 -8.02
N ILE A 87 0.71 -2.26 -7.34
CA ILE A 87 0.68 -2.02 -5.90
C ILE A 87 -0.40 -2.89 -5.27
N ILE A 88 -0.06 -3.55 -4.16
CA ILE A 88 -1.00 -4.20 -3.26
C ILE A 88 -1.24 -3.24 -2.10
N TYR A 89 -2.47 -2.74 -1.96
CA TYR A 89 -2.88 -1.96 -0.79
C TYR A 89 -3.59 -2.88 0.19
N MET A 90 -3.06 -2.98 1.41
CA MET A 90 -3.58 -3.91 2.42
C MET A 90 -4.36 -3.20 3.52
N HIS A 91 -5.48 -3.81 3.90
CA HIS A 91 -6.35 -3.35 4.98
C HIS A 91 -6.88 -4.54 5.79
N ARG A 92 -6.92 -4.40 7.12
CA ARG A 92 -7.44 -5.44 8.01
C ARG A 92 -8.96 -5.49 7.94
N ILE A 93 -9.53 -6.64 7.60
CA ILE A 93 -10.99 -6.84 7.66
C ILE A 93 -11.51 -6.84 9.11
N SER A 94 -10.62 -7.03 10.08
CA SER A 94 -10.92 -6.93 11.51
C SER A 94 -11.22 -5.51 12.00
N ASP A 95 -10.82 -4.47 11.25
CA ASP A 95 -11.11 -3.09 11.62
C ASP A 95 -12.62 -2.82 11.56
N ASN A 96 -13.19 -2.42 12.71
CA ASN A 96 -14.63 -2.24 12.84
C ASN A 96 -15.17 -0.95 12.21
N ARG A 97 -14.29 0.00 11.89
CA ARG A 97 -14.66 1.31 11.36
C ARG A 97 -13.63 1.80 10.37
N MET A 98 -14.11 2.25 9.23
CA MET A 98 -13.33 2.94 8.22
C MET A 98 -13.34 4.47 8.48
N ALA A 99 -12.85 4.88 9.66
CA ALA A 99 -12.82 6.29 10.11
C ALA A 99 -11.44 6.64 10.67
N GLY A 100 -11.17 7.93 10.87
CA GLY A 100 -9.88 8.38 11.42
C GLY A 100 -8.69 7.98 10.55
N THR A 101 -7.72 7.29 11.14
CA THR A 101 -6.46 6.91 10.48
C THR A 101 -6.66 6.00 9.25
N PRO A 102 -7.50 4.94 9.26
CA PRO A 102 -7.73 4.14 8.05
C PRO A 102 -8.25 4.95 6.87
N MET A 103 -9.17 5.88 7.11
CA MET A 103 -9.70 6.75 6.06
C MET A 103 -8.66 7.75 5.54
N ARG A 104 -7.86 8.34 6.43
CA ARG A 104 -6.76 9.25 6.03
C ARG A 104 -5.75 8.52 5.16
N ASN A 105 -5.34 7.33 5.58
CA ASN A 105 -4.38 6.53 4.84
C ASN A 105 -4.92 6.13 3.45
N LEU A 106 -6.18 5.71 3.35
CA LEU A 106 -6.82 5.42 2.08
C LEU A 106 -6.84 6.63 1.13
N LYS A 107 -7.18 7.82 1.66
CA LYS A 107 -7.16 9.07 0.87
C LYS A 107 -5.75 9.40 0.40
N LEU A 108 -4.76 9.32 1.28
CA LEU A 108 -3.36 9.56 0.95
C LEU A 108 -2.87 8.59 -0.12
N PHE A 109 -3.19 7.31 0.02
CA PHE A 109 -2.88 6.27 -0.97
C PHE A 109 -3.52 6.58 -2.34
N ALA A 110 -4.79 6.94 -2.38
CA ALA A 110 -5.48 7.30 -3.61
C ALA A 110 -4.83 8.51 -4.31
N LYS A 111 -4.40 9.51 -3.53
CA LYS A 111 -3.69 10.70 -4.02
C LYS A 111 -2.27 10.39 -4.51
N LEU A 112 -1.60 9.43 -3.89
CA LEU A 112 -0.29 8.95 -4.31
C LEU A 112 -0.38 8.21 -5.65
N CYS A 113 -1.37 7.32 -5.80
CA CYS A 113 -1.53 6.52 -7.01
C CYS A 113 -2.08 7.31 -8.19
N GLY A 114 -3.08 8.14 -7.96
CA GLY A 114 -3.89 8.73 -9.02
C GLY A 114 -4.79 7.70 -9.71
N THR A 115 -5.64 8.18 -10.61
CA THR A 115 -6.62 7.32 -11.31
C THR A 115 -6.00 6.54 -12.48
N ALA A 116 -5.00 7.10 -13.14
CA ALA A 116 -4.35 6.48 -14.31
C ALA A 116 -3.64 5.15 -13.96
N ALA A 117 -3.06 5.06 -12.75
CA ALA A 117 -2.37 3.86 -12.28
C ALA A 117 -3.28 2.84 -11.58
N ALA A 118 -4.58 3.14 -11.40
CA ALA A 118 -5.49 2.32 -10.61
C ALA A 118 -5.64 0.89 -11.14
N GLU A 119 -5.53 0.68 -12.45
CA GLU A 119 -5.58 -0.67 -13.05
C GLU A 119 -4.46 -1.59 -12.54
N GLY A 120 -3.33 -1.03 -12.09
CA GLY A 120 -2.22 -1.75 -11.43
C GLY A 120 -2.39 -1.95 -9.94
N VAL A 121 -3.51 -1.51 -9.35
CA VAL A 121 -3.75 -1.60 -7.90
C VAL A 121 -4.62 -2.81 -7.56
N VAL A 122 -4.20 -3.54 -6.52
CA VAL A 122 -5.01 -4.60 -5.89
C VAL A 122 -5.28 -4.18 -4.44
N MET A 123 -6.54 -3.90 -4.14
CA MET A 123 -7.05 -3.62 -2.80
C MET A 123 -7.24 -4.93 -2.08
N THR A 124 -6.47 -5.20 -1.04
CA THR A 124 -6.41 -6.53 -0.41
C THR A 124 -6.88 -6.47 1.04
N THR A 125 -7.87 -7.29 1.39
CA THR A 125 -8.29 -7.48 2.78
C THR A 125 -7.51 -8.61 3.45
N THR A 126 -7.14 -8.40 4.72
CA THR A 126 -6.33 -9.33 5.54
C THR A 126 -7.01 -9.65 6.87
N MET A 127 -6.38 -10.49 7.70
CA MET A 127 -6.87 -10.86 9.05
C MET A 127 -8.26 -11.52 9.02
N TRP A 128 -8.51 -12.39 8.05
CA TRP A 128 -9.75 -13.13 7.91
C TRP A 128 -9.92 -14.22 8.99
N ASP A 129 -8.83 -14.64 9.59
CA ASP A 129 -8.77 -15.59 10.70
C ASP A 129 -9.23 -15.01 12.04
N THR A 130 -9.34 -13.68 12.13
CA THR A 130 -9.67 -12.96 13.37
C THR A 130 -11.11 -12.43 13.42
N VAL A 131 -11.93 -12.72 12.39
CA VAL A 131 -13.31 -12.24 12.31
C VAL A 131 -14.28 -13.35 11.95
N GLU A 132 -15.51 -13.23 12.44
CA GLU A 132 -16.61 -14.09 12.02
C GLU A 132 -16.89 -13.88 10.53
N ALA A 133 -17.13 -14.98 9.81
CA ALA A 133 -17.25 -14.98 8.35
C ALA A 133 -18.37 -14.04 7.83
N GLU A 134 -19.48 -13.94 8.55
CA GLU A 134 -20.59 -13.06 8.17
C GLU A 134 -20.22 -11.60 8.37
N ALA A 135 -19.65 -11.25 9.51
CA ALA A 135 -19.17 -9.90 9.80
C ALA A 135 -18.09 -9.46 8.79
N GLY A 136 -17.14 -10.35 8.46
CA GLY A 136 -16.13 -10.10 7.45
C GLY A 136 -16.72 -9.84 6.07
N ARG A 137 -17.70 -10.64 5.63
CA ARG A 137 -18.40 -10.42 4.35
C ARG A 137 -19.15 -9.08 4.32
N GLY A 138 -19.81 -8.70 5.40
CA GLY A 138 -20.50 -7.41 5.51
C GLY A 138 -19.53 -6.23 5.36
N ARG A 139 -18.41 -6.26 6.09
CA ARG A 139 -17.37 -5.23 5.99
C ARG A 139 -16.73 -5.16 4.61
N GLU A 140 -16.46 -6.31 4.00
CA GLU A 140 -15.92 -6.36 2.64
C GLU A 140 -16.87 -5.71 1.62
N GLN A 141 -18.17 -5.95 1.76
CA GLN A 141 -19.18 -5.34 0.90
C GLN A 141 -19.24 -3.82 1.12
N GLU A 142 -19.12 -3.36 2.37
CA GLU A 142 -19.04 -1.93 2.69
C GLU A 142 -17.77 -1.28 2.11
N LEU A 143 -16.60 -1.93 2.25
CA LEU A 143 -15.36 -1.49 1.61
C LEU A 143 -15.55 -1.36 0.10
N ARG A 144 -16.07 -2.36 -0.58
CA ARG A 144 -16.30 -2.38 -2.03
C ARG A 144 -17.24 -1.27 -2.48
N ASN A 145 -18.39 -1.10 -1.81
CA ASN A 145 -19.45 -0.26 -2.31
C ASN A 145 -19.35 1.20 -1.89
N ILE A 146 -18.59 1.48 -0.82
CA ILE A 146 -18.50 2.82 -0.24
C ILE A 146 -17.06 3.33 -0.28
N TYR A 147 -16.16 2.69 0.46
CA TYR A 147 -14.84 3.27 0.72
C TYR A 147 -13.85 3.09 -0.43
N TRP A 148 -13.85 1.92 -1.07
CA TRP A 148 -12.95 1.61 -2.19
C TRP A 148 -13.58 1.83 -3.56
N LYS A 149 -14.87 2.12 -3.59
CA LYS A 149 -15.60 2.33 -4.84
C LYS A 149 -14.85 3.29 -5.79
N GLY A 150 -14.37 4.41 -5.27
CA GLY A 150 -13.69 5.42 -6.07
C GLY A 150 -12.45 4.91 -6.81
N ILE A 151 -11.68 3.98 -6.26
CA ILE A 151 -10.52 3.39 -6.94
C ILE A 151 -10.91 2.17 -7.77
N LEU A 152 -11.92 1.40 -7.34
CA LEU A 152 -12.42 0.24 -8.07
C LEU A 152 -13.12 0.64 -9.37
N ASP A 153 -13.80 1.79 -9.42
CA ASP A 153 -14.40 2.36 -10.64
C ASP A 153 -13.35 2.66 -11.72
N TYR A 154 -12.08 2.86 -11.32
CA TYR A 154 -10.91 3.01 -12.22
C TYR A 154 -10.16 1.69 -12.45
N LYS A 155 -10.86 0.55 -12.38
CA LYS A 155 -10.37 -0.81 -12.68
C LYS A 155 -9.35 -1.39 -11.70
N ALA A 156 -9.19 -0.81 -10.51
CA ALA A 156 -8.50 -1.51 -9.42
C ALA A 156 -9.26 -2.79 -9.07
N ARG A 157 -8.56 -3.77 -8.55
CA ARG A 157 -9.14 -5.05 -8.15
C ARG A 157 -9.27 -5.14 -6.66
N MET A 158 -10.11 -6.04 -6.19
CA MET A 158 -10.28 -6.33 -4.78
C MET A 158 -10.13 -7.83 -4.55
N GLU A 159 -9.23 -8.20 -3.63
CA GLU A 159 -8.87 -9.58 -3.32
C GLU A 159 -8.85 -9.80 -1.80
N ARG A 160 -9.03 -11.05 -1.41
CA ARG A 160 -8.81 -11.52 -0.03
C ARG A 160 -7.45 -12.16 0.08
N PHE A 161 -6.77 -11.86 1.16
CA PHE A 161 -5.60 -12.60 1.57
C PHE A 161 -5.87 -13.28 2.92
N ASP A 162 -6.08 -14.58 2.87
CA ASP A 162 -6.16 -15.43 4.06
C ASP A 162 -4.81 -16.13 4.25
N SER A 163 -4.12 -15.79 5.33
CA SER A 163 -2.80 -16.33 5.63
C SER A 163 -2.79 -17.86 5.86
N ARG A 164 -3.95 -18.43 6.21
CA ARG A 164 -4.13 -19.88 6.41
C ARG A 164 -4.03 -20.67 5.11
N GLU A 165 -4.33 -20.05 3.97
CA GLU A 165 -4.17 -20.67 2.64
C GLU A 165 -2.71 -20.65 2.15
N GLY A 166 -1.82 -20.01 2.93
CA GLY A 166 -0.39 -20.01 2.72
C GLY A 166 0.06 -19.36 1.41
N GLN A 167 1.14 -19.90 0.86
CA GLN A 167 1.81 -19.35 -0.30
C GLN A 167 0.91 -19.22 -1.53
N THR A 168 -0.03 -20.14 -1.70
CA THR A 168 -0.97 -20.14 -2.84
C THR A 168 -1.82 -18.88 -2.86
N ALA A 169 -2.36 -18.44 -1.70
CA ALA A 169 -3.16 -17.22 -1.62
C ALA A 169 -2.36 -15.97 -2.04
N ALA A 170 -1.13 -15.85 -1.53
CA ALA A 170 -0.26 -14.73 -1.89
C ALA A 170 0.05 -14.71 -3.40
N TRP A 171 0.39 -15.87 -3.96
CA TRP A 171 0.73 -15.96 -5.40
C TRP A 171 -0.47 -15.81 -6.32
N ASN A 172 -1.68 -16.12 -5.89
CA ASN A 172 -2.89 -15.82 -6.66
C ASN A 172 -3.03 -14.31 -6.90
N ILE A 173 -2.74 -13.50 -5.87
CA ILE A 173 -2.75 -12.04 -5.97
C ILE A 173 -1.61 -11.54 -6.85
N ILE A 174 -0.37 -12.03 -6.64
CA ILE A 174 0.82 -11.61 -7.38
C ILE A 174 0.68 -11.92 -8.88
N ARG A 175 0.25 -13.13 -9.24
CA ARG A 175 0.09 -13.56 -10.64
C ARG A 175 -0.90 -12.72 -11.42
N GLN A 176 -1.97 -12.27 -10.80
CA GLN A 176 -2.94 -11.39 -11.44
C GLN A 176 -2.32 -10.06 -11.87
N MET A 177 -1.28 -9.61 -11.16
CA MET A 177 -0.54 -8.39 -11.51
C MET A 177 0.51 -8.66 -12.58
N CYS A 178 1.26 -9.77 -12.46
CA CYS A 178 2.34 -10.11 -13.39
C CYS A 178 1.85 -10.45 -14.81
N ASN A 179 0.62 -10.95 -14.93
CA ASN A 179 0.03 -11.34 -16.22
C ASN A 179 -0.56 -10.17 -17.02
N ARG A 180 -0.27 -8.93 -16.62
CA ARG A 180 -0.75 -7.71 -17.29
C ARG A 180 0.42 -6.83 -17.72
N PRO A 181 0.20 -5.99 -18.74
CA PRO A 181 1.18 -4.96 -19.05
C PRO A 181 1.36 -4.02 -17.85
N PRO A 182 2.57 -3.45 -17.66
CA PRO A 182 2.80 -2.48 -16.59
C PRO A 182 1.79 -1.33 -16.67
N PRO A 183 1.20 -0.93 -15.53
CA PRO A 183 0.25 0.19 -15.52
C PRO A 183 0.94 1.52 -15.83
N ALA A 184 0.15 2.56 -15.97
CA ALA A 184 0.66 3.93 -16.02
C ALA A 184 1.49 4.24 -14.76
N PRO A 185 2.42 5.20 -14.82
CA PRO A 185 3.13 5.67 -13.65
C PRO A 185 2.16 6.17 -12.58
N LEU A 186 2.58 6.07 -11.33
CA LEU A 186 1.83 6.66 -10.22
C LEU A 186 1.83 8.19 -10.34
N LEU A 187 0.75 8.82 -9.90
CA LEU A 187 0.65 10.28 -9.94
C LEU A 187 1.84 10.96 -9.26
N ILE A 188 2.24 10.49 -8.10
CA ILE A 188 3.40 11.05 -7.38
C ILE A 188 4.71 10.92 -8.17
N GLN A 189 4.88 9.86 -8.98
CA GLN A 189 6.05 9.70 -9.84
C GLN A 189 6.06 10.73 -10.97
N GLU A 190 4.91 10.96 -11.59
CA GLU A 190 4.76 12.00 -12.61
C GLU A 190 4.98 13.40 -12.03
N GLU A 191 4.38 13.70 -10.89
CA GLU A 191 4.51 15.00 -10.23
C GLU A 191 5.96 15.29 -9.85
N MET A 192 6.67 14.34 -9.21
CA MET A 192 8.03 14.58 -8.71
C MET A 192 9.13 14.47 -9.78
N VAL A 193 8.92 13.70 -10.84
CA VAL A 193 9.96 13.46 -11.85
C VAL A 193 9.68 14.24 -13.13
N THR A 194 8.48 14.12 -13.68
CA THR A 194 8.11 14.78 -14.96
C THR A 194 7.81 16.26 -14.75
N LEU A 195 7.00 16.58 -13.74
CA LEU A 195 6.63 17.96 -13.41
C LEU A 195 7.61 18.63 -12.44
N ARG A 196 8.59 17.90 -11.91
CA ARG A 196 9.66 18.39 -11.01
C ARG A 196 9.13 19.08 -9.74
N ARG A 197 7.96 18.66 -9.24
CA ARG A 197 7.39 19.17 -8.01
C ARG A 197 8.15 18.66 -6.78
N GLU A 198 8.25 19.50 -5.76
CA GLU A 198 8.67 19.07 -4.42
C GLU A 198 7.54 18.25 -3.77
N LEU A 199 7.88 17.40 -2.78
CA LEU A 199 6.89 16.51 -2.16
C LEU A 199 5.67 17.25 -1.61
N CYS A 200 5.87 18.39 -0.95
CA CYS A 200 4.78 19.22 -0.39
C CYS A 200 3.84 19.82 -1.46
N GLU A 201 4.30 19.93 -2.70
CA GLU A 201 3.55 20.44 -3.84
C GLU A 201 2.80 19.33 -4.61
N THR A 202 3.09 18.06 -4.29
CA THR A 202 2.38 16.93 -4.88
C THR A 202 0.97 16.82 -4.31
N THR A 203 0.08 16.15 -5.05
CA THR A 203 -1.29 15.91 -4.62
C THR A 203 -1.35 15.13 -3.29
N ALA A 204 -0.46 14.16 -3.10
CA ALA A 204 -0.34 13.39 -1.86
C ALA A 204 0.25 14.22 -0.70
N GLY A 205 1.30 14.98 -0.97
CA GLY A 205 1.92 15.87 0.03
C GLY A 205 0.99 16.98 0.48
N ALA A 206 0.25 17.60 -0.44
CA ALA A 206 -0.73 18.62 -0.11
C ALA A 206 -1.87 18.09 0.78
N GLU A 207 -2.36 16.85 0.54
CA GLU A 207 -3.38 16.21 1.38
C GLU A 207 -2.87 16.07 2.83
N LEU A 208 -1.65 15.58 3.01
CA LEU A 208 -1.05 15.40 4.33
C LEU A 208 -0.81 16.74 5.03
N TYR A 209 -0.35 17.76 4.30
CA TYR A 209 -0.13 19.10 4.85
C TYR A 209 -1.43 19.78 5.29
N CYS A 210 -2.50 19.63 4.51
CA CYS A 210 -3.83 20.10 4.89
C CYS A 210 -4.34 19.46 6.19
N GLU A 211 -4.12 18.18 6.38
CA GLU A 211 -4.49 17.47 7.62
C GLU A 211 -3.70 18.01 8.83
N LEU A 212 -2.40 18.23 8.70
CA LEU A 212 -1.56 18.81 9.74
C LEU A 212 -2.06 20.22 10.15
N LEU A 213 -2.40 21.05 9.17
CA LEU A 213 -2.95 22.38 9.44
C LEU A 213 -4.29 22.34 10.20
N LYS A 214 -5.16 21.38 9.90
CA LYS A 214 -6.42 21.17 10.63
C LYS A 214 -6.15 20.81 12.09
N VAL A 215 -5.20 19.91 12.34
CA VAL A 215 -4.81 19.51 13.71
C VAL A 215 -4.26 20.70 14.50
N VAL A 216 -3.38 21.50 13.90
CA VAL A 216 -2.80 22.69 14.54
C VAL A 216 -3.88 23.73 14.86
N LYS A 217 -4.80 24.00 13.92
CA LYS A 217 -5.92 24.93 14.15
C LYS A 217 -6.84 24.44 15.28
N LYS A 218 -7.14 23.15 15.32
CA LYS A 218 -7.99 22.57 16.39
C LYS A 218 -7.33 22.69 17.77
N LYS A 219 -6.02 22.43 17.86
CA LYS A 219 -5.29 22.61 19.13
C LYS A 219 -5.26 24.06 19.60
N ARG A 220 -5.08 25.02 18.68
CA ARG A 220 -5.09 26.47 19.02
C ARG A 220 -6.48 26.98 19.45
N ALA A 221 -7.57 26.36 19.01
CA ALA A 221 -8.93 26.74 19.40
C ALA A 221 -9.35 26.20 20.78
N VAL A 222 -8.58 25.28 21.37
CA VAL A 222 -8.84 24.65 22.68
C VAL A 222 -7.97 25.26 23.79
N MET A 223 -6.98 26.06 23.42
CA MET A 223 -6.15 26.88 24.34
C MET A 223 -6.74 28.29 24.49
#